data_b9a9f75d3a6383f7988e42af797c2357
#
_entry.id   b9a9f75d3a6383f7988e42af797c2357
#
_cell.length_a   1.000
_cell.length_b   1.000
_cell.length_c   1.000
_cell.angle_alpha   90.00
_cell.angle_beta   90.00
_cell.angle_gamma   90.00
#
_symmetry.space_group_name_H-M   'P 1'
#
loop_
_entity.id
_entity.type
_entity.pdbx_description
1 polymer ?
#
loop_
_entity_poly.entity_id
_entity_poly.type
_entity_poly.pdbx_seq_one_letter_code
_entity_poly.pdbx_strand_id
1 'polypeptide(L)'
;MISKAPARICLFGDHQDYLGLPVIACAIDKYLTVSGKPNQTDLLNFDLIDLNRIRSININSDLSQIEKGDHILFVLKTLKSHGVIISKGYDIKIKSEIFINAGISSSSALIVALINFFLKIYVPEKVSTKYISELAYESEVLQQGGSGGKMDQYSISNGNTIFLETGVNNNFKKIKSPFKNFIIANSGVKKHTDEILFKLKIKTLDAIKNICNHYPTLKLCEIKESQVNDFREIIDEKSFKYFKAAIKNHSITLDALSELEKDKPDLIKLGKLMIKHHNVLKNRLRITVPKIDRMIDLAKKNGAYGYKIIGSGGGGSILILAENKFQQKIISDLKKMGVNQIIKSNESPGILDL
;
A
#
# COMPACT_ATOMS: atom_id res chain seq x y z
N MET A 1 -9.26 -8.75 -23.92
CA MET A 1 -8.45 -7.78 -23.17
C MET A 1 -8.12 -8.35 -21.80
N ILE A 2 -6.86 -8.28 -21.38
CA ILE A 2 -6.41 -8.70 -20.04
C ILE A 2 -5.61 -7.55 -19.43
N SER A 3 -5.84 -7.29 -18.16
CA SER A 3 -5.08 -6.35 -17.33
C SER A 3 -4.67 -7.05 -16.03
N LYS A 4 -3.40 -6.98 -15.66
CA LYS A 4 -2.88 -7.54 -14.41
C LYS A 4 -2.24 -6.45 -13.57
N ALA A 5 -2.63 -6.34 -12.32
CA ALA A 5 -2.03 -5.45 -11.35
C ALA A 5 -1.38 -6.24 -10.21
N PRO A 6 -0.12 -5.94 -9.85
CA PRO A 6 0.57 -6.63 -8.77
C PRO A 6 0.04 -6.23 -7.40
N ALA A 7 0.35 -7.02 -6.37
CA ALA A 7 0.31 -6.56 -4.99
C ALA A 7 1.49 -5.62 -4.70
N ARG A 8 1.46 -4.97 -3.53
CA ARG A 8 2.59 -4.15 -3.05
C ARG A 8 2.89 -4.40 -1.57
N ILE A 9 4.13 -4.17 -1.20
CA ILE A 9 4.57 -4.05 0.18
C ILE A 9 5.17 -2.67 0.41
N CYS A 10 5.00 -2.12 1.62
CA CYS A 10 5.76 -0.96 2.06
C CYS A 10 7.05 -1.43 2.73
N LEU A 11 8.19 -1.06 2.17
CA LEU A 11 9.51 -1.35 2.76
C LEU A 11 9.80 -0.38 3.90
N PHE A 12 9.63 0.92 3.63
CA PHE A 12 9.85 2.00 4.61
C PHE A 12 8.82 3.10 4.39
N GLY A 13 8.35 3.73 5.47
CA GLY A 13 7.45 4.87 5.41
C GLY A 13 5.97 4.53 5.63
N ASP A 14 5.61 3.38 6.25
CA ASP A 14 4.21 3.15 6.63
C ASP A 14 3.71 4.28 7.52
N HIS A 15 2.47 4.71 7.27
CA HIS A 15 1.82 5.83 7.95
C HIS A 15 2.46 7.21 7.71
N GLN A 16 3.10 7.41 6.56
CA GLN A 16 3.71 8.68 6.16
C GLN A 16 3.09 9.30 4.91
N ASP A 17 2.63 8.50 3.99
CA ASP A 17 2.15 8.92 2.68
C ASP A 17 0.94 9.88 2.74
N TYR A 18 0.05 9.69 3.67
CA TYR A 18 -1.08 10.62 3.91
C TYR A 18 -0.67 11.91 4.66
N LEU A 19 0.59 12.01 5.11
CA LEU A 19 1.19 13.21 5.72
C LEU A 19 2.02 14.02 4.73
N GLY A 20 2.12 13.58 3.47
CA GLY A 20 3.00 14.19 2.48
C GLY A 20 4.48 13.84 2.65
N LEU A 21 4.82 12.85 3.47
CA LEU A 21 6.17 12.36 3.66
C LEU A 21 6.48 11.18 2.71
N PRO A 22 7.73 11.06 2.23
CA PRO A 22 8.08 10.05 1.24
C PRO A 22 8.03 8.62 1.79
N VAL A 23 7.82 7.67 0.89
CA VAL A 23 7.79 6.23 1.20
C VAL A 23 8.65 5.43 0.22
N ILE A 24 9.10 4.26 0.65
CA ILE A 24 9.73 3.26 -0.22
C ILE A 24 8.82 2.04 -0.27
N ALA A 25 8.23 1.80 -1.42
CA ALA A 25 7.30 0.70 -1.65
C ALA A 25 7.77 -0.17 -2.81
N CYS A 26 7.40 -1.44 -2.77
CA CYS A 26 7.80 -2.44 -3.76
C CYS A 26 6.58 -3.20 -4.25
N ALA A 27 6.37 -3.22 -5.56
CA ALA A 27 5.43 -4.13 -6.19
C ALA A 27 5.98 -5.56 -6.16
N ILE A 28 5.10 -6.53 -5.93
CA ILE A 28 5.48 -7.94 -5.77
C ILE A 28 4.72 -8.85 -6.73
N ASP A 29 5.33 -9.97 -7.10
CA ASP A 29 4.89 -10.95 -8.10
C ASP A 29 3.66 -11.79 -7.66
N LYS A 30 2.67 -11.12 -7.09
CA LYS A 30 1.33 -11.63 -6.81
C LYS A 30 0.32 -10.71 -7.46
N TYR A 31 -0.50 -11.24 -8.35
CA TYR A 31 -1.33 -10.45 -9.24
C TYR A 31 -2.81 -10.62 -9.01
N LEU A 32 -3.54 -9.54 -9.25
CA LEU A 32 -4.96 -9.57 -9.54
C LEU A 32 -5.12 -9.40 -11.06
N THR A 33 -5.88 -10.27 -11.67
CA THR A 33 -6.13 -10.31 -13.10
C THR A 33 -7.58 -9.95 -13.39
N VAL A 34 -7.79 -8.97 -14.24
CA VAL A 34 -9.06 -8.61 -14.87
C VAL A 34 -8.99 -9.03 -16.33
N SER A 35 -9.90 -9.88 -16.77
CA SER A 35 -9.99 -10.30 -18.17
C SER A 35 -11.44 -10.17 -18.64
N GLY A 36 -11.64 -9.71 -19.89
CA GLY A 36 -12.99 -9.54 -20.37
C GLY A 36 -13.08 -9.53 -21.88
N LYS A 37 -14.29 -9.86 -22.34
CA LYS A 37 -14.72 -9.79 -23.75
C LYS A 37 -16.01 -8.99 -23.87
N PRO A 38 -16.20 -8.24 -24.98
CA PRO A 38 -17.45 -7.54 -25.20
C PRO A 38 -18.62 -8.54 -25.26
N ASN A 39 -19.76 -8.10 -24.76
CA ASN A 39 -21.04 -8.78 -24.97
C ASN A 39 -21.98 -7.84 -25.76
N GLN A 40 -23.12 -8.34 -26.21
CA GLN A 40 -24.05 -7.58 -27.02
C GLN A 40 -25.16 -6.92 -26.18
N THR A 41 -24.84 -6.56 -24.92
CA THR A 41 -25.79 -5.96 -23.98
C THR A 41 -25.25 -4.68 -23.39
N ASP A 42 -26.08 -3.96 -22.63
CA ASP A 42 -25.65 -2.81 -21.82
C ASP A 42 -25.19 -3.20 -20.41
N LEU A 43 -24.80 -4.47 -20.21
CA LEU A 43 -24.43 -4.99 -18.91
C LEU A 43 -22.92 -5.23 -18.81
N LEU A 44 -22.33 -4.78 -17.72
CA LEU A 44 -21.02 -5.22 -17.23
C LEU A 44 -21.25 -6.38 -16.26
N ASN A 45 -20.96 -7.59 -16.72
CA ASN A 45 -21.10 -8.82 -15.92
C ASN A 45 -19.77 -9.17 -15.28
N PHE A 46 -19.65 -9.02 -13.98
CA PHE A 46 -18.44 -9.32 -13.20
C PHE A 46 -18.56 -10.71 -12.58
N ASP A 47 -17.67 -11.62 -12.94
CA ASP A 47 -17.46 -12.91 -12.30
C ASP A 47 -16.26 -12.78 -11.33
N LEU A 48 -16.56 -12.70 -10.03
CA LEU A 48 -15.59 -12.57 -8.95
C LEU A 48 -15.18 -13.97 -8.47
N ILE A 49 -14.28 -14.63 -9.20
CA ILE A 49 -13.95 -16.05 -9.09
C ILE A 49 -13.62 -16.45 -7.64
N ASP A 50 -12.74 -15.67 -6.96
CA ASP A 50 -12.26 -16.01 -5.62
C ASP A 50 -13.30 -15.79 -4.52
N LEU A 51 -14.38 -15.06 -4.83
CA LEU A 51 -15.51 -14.80 -3.93
C LEU A 51 -16.73 -15.66 -4.26
N ASN A 52 -16.66 -16.46 -5.33
CA ASN A 52 -17.78 -17.23 -5.88
C ASN A 52 -19.04 -16.38 -6.04
N ARG A 53 -18.89 -15.18 -6.63
CA ARG A 53 -19.96 -14.18 -6.73
C ARG A 53 -20.02 -13.60 -8.14
N ILE A 54 -21.23 -13.52 -8.68
CA ILE A 54 -21.53 -12.84 -9.95
C ILE A 54 -22.28 -11.55 -9.65
N ARG A 55 -21.95 -10.49 -10.39
CA ARG A 55 -22.61 -9.19 -10.30
C ARG A 55 -22.76 -8.56 -11.67
N SER A 56 -23.96 -8.10 -12.01
CA SER A 56 -24.24 -7.34 -13.24
C SER A 56 -24.52 -5.88 -12.90
N ILE A 57 -23.95 -4.96 -13.69
CA ILE A 57 -24.13 -3.52 -13.55
C ILE A 57 -24.48 -2.98 -14.94
N ASN A 58 -25.60 -2.24 -15.06
CA ASN A 58 -25.94 -1.57 -16.33
C ASN A 58 -25.01 -0.37 -16.52
N ILE A 59 -24.47 -0.17 -17.74
CA ILE A 59 -23.58 0.95 -18.09
C ILE A 59 -24.22 2.33 -17.86
N ASN A 60 -25.56 2.39 -17.88
CA ASN A 60 -26.36 3.58 -17.66
C ASN A 60 -26.81 3.76 -16.21
N SER A 61 -26.33 2.90 -15.27
CA SER A 61 -26.71 3.00 -13.86
C SER A 61 -26.40 4.36 -13.27
N ASP A 62 -27.27 4.81 -12.37
CA ASP A 62 -26.98 5.98 -11.53
C ASP A 62 -25.86 5.64 -10.52
N LEU A 63 -24.83 6.48 -10.54
CA LEU A 63 -23.65 6.37 -9.66
C LEU A 63 -23.62 7.48 -8.61
N SER A 64 -24.75 8.08 -8.29
CA SER A 64 -24.86 9.17 -7.31
C SER A 64 -24.72 8.65 -5.87
N GLN A 65 -25.29 7.49 -5.58
CA GLN A 65 -25.25 6.86 -4.25
C GLN A 65 -24.53 5.51 -4.33
N ILE A 66 -23.32 5.46 -3.79
CA ILE A 66 -22.48 4.26 -3.79
C ILE A 66 -22.06 3.97 -2.34
N GLU A 67 -22.27 2.74 -1.90
CA GLU A 67 -21.81 2.29 -0.59
C GLU A 67 -20.28 2.31 -0.51
N LYS A 68 -19.74 2.82 0.58
CA LYS A 68 -18.30 2.79 0.84
C LYS A 68 -17.76 1.36 0.76
N GLY A 69 -16.67 1.17 0.02
CA GLY A 69 -16.06 -0.15 -0.23
C GLY A 69 -16.54 -0.82 -1.52
N ASP A 70 -17.52 -0.28 -2.24
CA ASP A 70 -17.87 -0.75 -3.57
C ASP A 70 -16.89 -0.25 -4.63
N HIS A 71 -15.70 -0.84 -4.62
CA HIS A 71 -14.60 -0.41 -5.48
C HIS A 71 -14.94 -0.43 -6.98
N ILE A 72 -15.81 -1.35 -7.43
CA ILE A 72 -16.20 -1.43 -8.84
C ILE A 72 -17.01 -0.21 -9.24
N LEU A 73 -18.05 0.14 -8.47
CA LEU A 73 -18.87 1.31 -8.77
C LEU A 73 -18.08 2.61 -8.66
N PHE A 74 -17.17 2.73 -7.69
CA PHE A 74 -16.31 3.92 -7.58
C PHE A 74 -15.36 4.06 -8.76
N VAL A 75 -14.82 2.95 -9.32
CA VAL A 75 -14.04 2.99 -10.57
C VAL A 75 -14.89 3.50 -11.72
N LEU A 76 -16.10 2.97 -11.90
CA LEU A 76 -17.00 3.42 -12.98
C LEU A 76 -17.35 4.90 -12.83
N LYS A 77 -17.62 5.36 -11.61
CA LYS A 77 -17.89 6.77 -11.30
C LYS A 77 -16.70 7.66 -11.64
N THR A 78 -15.49 7.29 -11.22
CA THR A 78 -14.26 8.03 -11.53
C THR A 78 -14.01 8.10 -13.03
N LEU A 79 -14.12 6.99 -13.74
CA LEU A 79 -13.95 6.98 -15.19
C LEU A 79 -14.97 7.90 -15.89
N LYS A 80 -16.24 7.84 -15.48
CA LYS A 80 -17.29 8.70 -16.01
C LYS A 80 -17.01 10.20 -15.76
N SER A 81 -16.55 10.56 -14.55
CA SER A 81 -16.22 11.98 -14.23
C SER A 81 -15.03 12.51 -15.04
N HIS A 82 -14.16 11.62 -15.53
CA HIS A 82 -13.03 11.95 -16.42
C HIS A 82 -13.37 11.80 -17.92
N GLY A 83 -14.66 11.69 -18.26
CA GLY A 83 -15.14 11.66 -19.64
C GLY A 83 -14.93 10.32 -20.37
N VAL A 84 -14.66 9.25 -19.63
CA VAL A 84 -14.59 7.91 -20.23
C VAL A 84 -16.01 7.36 -20.41
N ILE A 85 -16.42 7.19 -21.65
CA ILE A 85 -17.75 6.70 -22.01
C ILE A 85 -17.67 5.19 -22.20
N ILE A 86 -18.26 4.43 -21.27
CA ILE A 86 -18.42 2.98 -21.41
C ILE A 86 -19.64 2.72 -22.28
N SER A 87 -19.41 2.40 -23.55
CA SER A 87 -20.44 2.34 -24.59
C SER A 87 -20.92 0.93 -24.93
N LYS A 88 -20.32 -0.12 -24.34
CA LYS A 88 -20.66 -1.52 -24.59
C LYS A 88 -20.54 -2.33 -23.31
N GLY A 89 -21.40 -3.32 -23.16
CA GLY A 89 -21.29 -4.29 -22.06
C GLY A 89 -20.12 -5.27 -22.25
N TYR A 90 -19.67 -5.81 -21.16
CA TYR A 90 -18.55 -6.78 -21.10
C TYR A 90 -18.82 -7.89 -20.11
N ASP A 91 -18.43 -9.12 -20.47
CA ASP A 91 -18.28 -10.21 -19.52
C ASP A 91 -16.87 -10.19 -18.98
N ILE A 92 -16.73 -9.88 -17.70
CA ILE A 92 -15.45 -9.58 -17.02
C ILE A 92 -15.22 -10.63 -15.93
N LYS A 93 -14.08 -11.29 -15.97
CA LYS A 93 -13.61 -12.21 -14.94
C LYS A 93 -12.51 -11.57 -14.11
N ILE A 94 -12.64 -11.68 -12.79
CA ILE A 94 -11.66 -11.18 -11.83
C ILE A 94 -11.15 -12.35 -11.01
N LYS A 95 -9.81 -12.54 -11.04
CA LYS A 95 -9.10 -13.58 -10.29
C LYS A 95 -7.91 -12.98 -9.58
N SER A 96 -7.66 -13.36 -8.33
CA SER A 96 -6.60 -12.79 -7.48
C SER A 96 -5.72 -13.86 -6.86
N GLU A 97 -4.41 -13.65 -6.91
CA GLU A 97 -3.42 -14.38 -6.10
C GLU A 97 -3.09 -13.64 -4.80
N ILE A 98 -3.69 -12.45 -4.62
CA ILE A 98 -3.41 -11.53 -3.52
C ILE A 98 -4.34 -11.87 -2.35
N PHE A 99 -3.78 -12.10 -1.17
CA PHE A 99 -4.59 -12.34 0.01
C PHE A 99 -5.47 -11.13 0.36
N ILE A 100 -6.76 -11.37 0.53
CA ILE A 100 -7.71 -10.33 0.90
C ILE A 100 -7.47 -9.90 2.35
N ASN A 101 -7.54 -8.60 2.62
CA ASN A 101 -7.34 -8.01 3.96
C ASN A 101 -5.98 -8.31 4.61
N ALA A 102 -4.97 -8.68 3.85
CA ALA A 102 -3.65 -9.03 4.33
C ALA A 102 -2.66 -7.85 4.47
N GLY A 103 -3.04 -6.64 4.02
CA GLY A 103 -2.16 -5.46 4.05
C GLY A 103 -1.18 -5.35 2.90
N ILE A 104 -1.43 -6.09 1.84
CA ILE A 104 -0.65 -6.07 0.59
C ILE A 104 -1.44 -5.48 -0.59
N SER A 105 -2.46 -4.65 -0.29
CA SER A 105 -3.24 -3.81 -1.21
C SER A 105 -4.02 -4.55 -2.29
N SER A 106 -4.81 -5.55 -1.87
CA SER A 106 -5.72 -6.26 -2.78
C SER A 106 -6.79 -5.34 -3.40
N SER A 107 -7.35 -4.38 -2.64
CA SER A 107 -8.32 -3.40 -3.14
C SER A 107 -7.71 -2.48 -4.18
N SER A 108 -6.55 -1.92 -3.90
CA SER A 108 -5.85 -1.03 -4.84
C SER A 108 -5.45 -1.77 -6.12
N ALA A 109 -5.04 -3.04 -6.02
CA ALA A 109 -4.75 -3.87 -7.20
C ALA A 109 -6.01 -4.08 -8.07
N LEU A 110 -7.17 -4.31 -7.45
CA LEU A 110 -8.45 -4.40 -8.16
C LEU A 110 -8.77 -3.10 -8.91
N ILE A 111 -8.70 -1.97 -8.21
CA ILE A 111 -9.01 -0.65 -8.77
C ILE A 111 -8.07 -0.30 -9.93
N VAL A 112 -6.76 -0.48 -9.73
CA VAL A 112 -5.74 -0.22 -10.75
C VAL A 112 -5.95 -1.12 -11.98
N ALA A 113 -6.22 -2.42 -11.77
CA ALA A 113 -6.46 -3.34 -12.88
C ALA A 113 -7.73 -3.00 -13.67
N LEU A 114 -8.81 -2.62 -12.99
CA LEU A 114 -10.07 -2.20 -13.63
C LEU A 114 -9.91 -0.90 -14.40
N ILE A 115 -9.27 0.11 -13.82
CA ILE A 115 -9.02 1.38 -14.50
C ILE A 115 -8.19 1.15 -15.76
N ASN A 116 -7.09 0.41 -15.68
CA ASN A 116 -6.28 0.08 -16.85
C ASN A 116 -7.08 -0.69 -17.91
N PHE A 117 -7.88 -1.67 -17.49
CA PHE A 117 -8.75 -2.44 -18.37
C PHE A 117 -9.71 -1.55 -19.18
N PHE A 118 -10.44 -0.65 -18.51
CA PHE A 118 -11.40 0.23 -19.18
C PHE A 118 -10.72 1.32 -19.99
N LEU A 119 -9.64 1.94 -19.50
CA LEU A 119 -8.91 2.95 -20.28
C LEU A 119 -8.40 2.38 -21.60
N LYS A 120 -7.83 1.18 -21.58
CA LYS A 120 -7.33 0.53 -22.80
C LYS A 120 -8.41 0.22 -23.83
N ILE A 121 -9.63 -0.04 -23.38
CA ILE A 121 -10.75 -0.33 -24.28
C ILE A 121 -11.32 0.96 -24.87
N TYR A 122 -11.48 2.01 -24.07
CA TYR A 122 -12.28 3.16 -24.44
C TYR A 122 -11.46 4.42 -24.77
N VAL A 123 -10.27 4.58 -24.21
CA VAL A 123 -9.39 5.75 -24.38
C VAL A 123 -7.91 5.38 -24.33
N PRO A 124 -7.44 4.46 -25.24
CA PRO A 124 -6.09 3.91 -25.17
C PRO A 124 -4.99 4.98 -25.26
N GLU A 125 -5.26 6.12 -25.87
CA GLU A 125 -4.34 7.25 -25.98
C GLU A 125 -4.05 7.94 -24.65
N LYS A 126 -4.91 7.78 -23.65
CA LYS A 126 -4.71 8.35 -22.30
C LYS A 126 -3.99 7.40 -21.33
N VAL A 127 -3.68 6.18 -21.74
CA VAL A 127 -3.08 5.16 -20.87
C VAL A 127 -1.66 5.56 -20.49
N SER A 128 -1.45 5.86 -19.20
CA SER A 128 -0.14 6.03 -18.61
C SER A 128 -0.20 5.59 -17.14
N THR A 129 0.92 5.10 -16.61
CA THR A 129 0.98 4.66 -15.21
C THR A 129 0.68 5.79 -14.24
N LYS A 130 1.08 7.03 -14.57
CA LYS A 130 0.76 8.23 -13.79
C LYS A 130 -0.74 8.47 -13.74
N TYR A 131 -1.39 8.52 -14.89
CA TYR A 131 -2.83 8.79 -14.97
C TYR A 131 -3.65 7.70 -14.28
N ILE A 132 -3.28 6.43 -14.48
CA ILE A 132 -3.92 5.30 -13.78
C ILE A 132 -3.75 5.43 -12.25
N SER A 133 -2.55 5.81 -11.77
CA SER A 133 -2.31 6.01 -10.33
C SER A 133 -3.19 7.11 -9.74
N GLU A 134 -3.34 8.22 -10.48
CA GLU A 134 -4.17 9.36 -10.07
C GLU A 134 -5.65 8.98 -9.99
N LEU A 135 -6.19 8.36 -11.05
CA LEU A 135 -7.57 7.87 -11.05
C LEU A 135 -7.83 6.82 -9.98
N ALA A 136 -6.87 5.92 -9.74
CA ALA A 136 -6.99 4.90 -8.71
C ALA A 136 -7.02 5.52 -7.31
N TYR A 137 -6.18 6.50 -7.04
CA TYR A 137 -6.19 7.24 -5.78
C TYR A 137 -7.50 8.01 -5.59
N GLU A 138 -8.00 8.68 -6.62
CA GLU A 138 -9.28 9.36 -6.60
C GLU A 138 -10.42 8.39 -6.27
N SER A 139 -10.47 7.26 -6.98
CA SER A 139 -11.52 6.24 -6.83
C SER A 139 -11.49 5.58 -5.44
N GLU A 140 -10.30 5.22 -4.92
CA GLU A 140 -10.18 4.46 -3.68
C GLU A 140 -10.24 5.34 -2.43
N VAL A 141 -9.66 6.54 -2.51
CA VAL A 141 -9.46 7.39 -1.34
C VAL A 141 -10.34 8.63 -1.36
N LEU A 142 -10.25 9.47 -2.39
CA LEU A 142 -10.93 10.76 -2.36
C LEU A 142 -12.45 10.62 -2.42
N GLN A 143 -12.98 9.88 -3.38
CA GLN A 143 -14.42 9.71 -3.57
C GLN A 143 -15.08 8.91 -2.46
N GLN A 144 -14.33 8.06 -1.76
CA GLN A 144 -14.82 7.28 -0.64
C GLN A 144 -14.63 7.95 0.72
N GLY A 145 -14.06 9.16 0.78
CA GLY A 145 -13.72 9.83 2.05
C GLY A 145 -12.72 9.02 2.88
N GLY A 146 -11.82 8.30 2.22
CA GLY A 146 -10.83 7.44 2.87
C GLY A 146 -9.69 8.24 3.52
N SER A 147 -9.00 7.60 4.46
CA SER A 147 -7.86 8.20 5.18
C SER A 147 -6.50 7.80 4.61
N GLY A 148 -6.45 6.95 3.59
CA GLY A 148 -5.20 6.47 2.97
C GLY A 148 -4.43 7.56 2.24
N GLY A 149 -3.16 7.28 1.94
CA GLY A 149 -2.31 8.08 1.07
C GLY A 149 -2.23 7.50 -0.34
N LYS A 150 -1.19 7.84 -1.06
CA LYS A 150 -1.00 7.54 -2.50
C LYS A 150 -0.09 6.35 -2.77
N MET A 151 0.53 5.80 -1.75
CA MET A 151 1.57 4.77 -1.88
C MET A 151 1.09 3.54 -2.68
N ASP A 152 -0.11 3.07 -2.40
CA ASP A 152 -0.65 1.83 -2.95
C ASP A 152 -0.81 1.92 -4.46
N GLN A 153 -1.54 2.91 -4.92
CA GLN A 153 -1.90 3.08 -6.32
C GLN A 153 -0.67 3.37 -7.19
N TYR A 154 0.25 4.20 -6.67
CA TYR A 154 1.49 4.54 -7.39
C TYR A 154 2.46 3.37 -7.48
N SER A 155 2.65 2.61 -6.39
CA SER A 155 3.55 1.46 -6.42
C SER A 155 3.02 0.31 -7.28
N ILE A 156 1.72 0.04 -7.25
CA ILE A 156 1.07 -0.98 -8.07
C ILE A 156 1.15 -0.62 -9.55
N SER A 157 0.84 0.62 -9.91
CA SER A 157 0.84 1.06 -11.31
C SER A 157 2.23 1.07 -11.93
N ASN A 158 3.21 1.58 -11.18
CA ASN A 158 4.56 1.81 -11.70
C ASN A 158 5.51 0.62 -11.55
N GLY A 159 5.23 -0.27 -10.59
CA GLY A 159 6.02 -1.48 -10.34
C GLY A 159 7.42 -1.23 -9.81
N ASN A 160 8.15 -2.31 -9.65
CA ASN A 160 9.49 -2.32 -9.07
C ASN A 160 9.50 -1.74 -7.64
N THR A 161 10.67 -1.41 -7.13
CA THR A 161 10.80 -0.62 -5.90
C THR A 161 10.85 0.85 -6.28
N ILE A 162 9.98 1.65 -5.68
CA ILE A 162 9.93 3.09 -5.89
C ILE A 162 10.15 3.85 -4.60
N PHE A 163 10.87 4.95 -4.68
CA PHE A 163 10.80 6.03 -3.71
C PHE A 163 9.78 7.03 -4.22
N LEU A 164 8.71 7.24 -3.46
CA LEU A 164 7.60 8.10 -3.82
C LEU A 164 7.55 9.28 -2.86
N GLU A 165 7.62 10.48 -3.39
CA GLU A 165 7.35 11.74 -2.69
C GLU A 165 5.83 11.98 -2.75
N THR A 166 5.17 11.83 -1.61
CA THR A 166 3.70 11.90 -1.54
C THR A 166 3.15 13.31 -1.30
N GLY A 167 3.98 14.33 -1.44
CA GLY A 167 3.60 15.74 -1.31
C GLY A 167 2.80 16.27 -2.50
N VAL A 168 3.02 17.54 -2.87
CA VAL A 168 2.23 18.22 -3.91
C VAL A 168 2.41 17.60 -5.29
N ASN A 169 3.64 17.27 -5.68
CA ASN A 169 3.97 16.85 -7.05
C ASN A 169 3.94 15.34 -7.29
N ASN A 170 3.84 14.52 -6.24
CA ASN A 170 3.83 13.05 -6.33
C ASN A 170 4.93 12.46 -7.25
N ASN A 171 6.14 13.01 -7.15
CA ASN A 171 7.27 12.50 -7.91
C ASN A 171 7.70 11.15 -7.38
N PHE A 172 8.13 10.27 -8.26
CA PHE A 172 8.73 9.00 -7.85
C PHE A 172 9.98 8.71 -8.69
N LYS A 173 10.87 7.95 -8.09
CA LYS A 173 12.00 7.35 -8.81
C LYS A 173 12.05 5.85 -8.54
N LYS A 174 12.40 5.07 -9.57
CA LYS A 174 12.66 3.65 -9.42
C LYS A 174 14.01 3.44 -8.75
N ILE A 175 14.06 2.51 -7.82
CA ILE A 175 15.26 2.12 -7.09
C ILE A 175 15.57 0.67 -7.45
N LYS A 176 16.84 0.39 -7.72
CA LYS A 176 17.28 -1.01 -7.89
C LYS A 176 17.26 -1.71 -6.54
N SER A 177 16.26 -2.55 -6.31
CA SER A 177 16.12 -3.26 -5.05
C SER A 177 17.16 -4.40 -4.93
N PRO A 178 17.87 -4.48 -3.81
CA PRO A 178 18.75 -5.60 -3.53
C PRO A 178 18.01 -6.80 -2.96
N PHE A 179 16.73 -6.64 -2.58
CA PHE A 179 15.95 -7.65 -1.91
C PHE A 179 15.40 -8.69 -2.88
N LYS A 180 15.52 -9.95 -2.50
CA LYS A 180 14.95 -11.09 -3.20
C LYS A 180 14.27 -12.04 -2.21
N ASN A 181 13.29 -12.80 -2.68
CA ASN A 181 12.62 -13.82 -1.89
C ASN A 181 12.04 -13.29 -0.57
N PHE A 182 11.24 -12.23 -0.63
CA PHE A 182 10.47 -11.76 0.54
C PHE A 182 9.60 -12.90 1.08
N ILE A 183 9.54 -13.05 2.41
CA ILE A 183 8.52 -13.87 3.04
C ILE A 183 7.45 -12.94 3.58
N ILE A 184 6.22 -13.14 3.13
CA ILE A 184 5.04 -12.39 3.59
C ILE A 184 4.12 -13.39 4.26
N ALA A 185 3.81 -13.18 5.53
CA ALA A 185 3.00 -14.09 6.32
C ALA A 185 1.81 -13.36 6.93
N ASN A 186 0.58 -13.78 6.55
CA ASN A 186 -0.65 -13.19 7.06
C ASN A 186 -1.04 -13.82 8.39
N SER A 187 -1.19 -12.98 9.40
CA SER A 187 -1.59 -13.43 10.75
C SER A 187 -3.02 -14.02 10.81
N GLY A 188 -3.86 -13.73 9.82
CA GLY A 188 -5.28 -14.06 9.85
C GLY A 188 -6.11 -13.24 10.84
N VAL A 189 -5.50 -12.27 11.53
CA VAL A 189 -6.23 -11.32 12.38
C VAL A 189 -6.87 -10.26 11.51
N LYS A 190 -8.20 -10.11 11.66
CA LYS A 190 -8.99 -9.12 10.90
C LYS A 190 -8.53 -7.70 11.24
N LYS A 191 -8.43 -6.86 10.24
CA LYS A 191 -8.03 -5.46 10.38
C LYS A 191 -9.22 -4.53 10.55
N HIS A 192 -9.01 -3.46 11.31
CA HIS A 192 -9.86 -2.28 11.38
C HIS A 192 -9.12 -1.10 10.75
N THR A 193 -8.84 -1.20 9.44
CA THR A 193 -7.94 -0.31 8.70
C THR A 193 -8.34 1.15 8.81
N ASP A 194 -9.61 1.48 8.53
CA ASP A 194 -10.11 2.86 8.49
C ASP A 194 -10.00 3.55 9.84
N GLU A 195 -10.36 2.87 10.93
CA GLU A 195 -10.29 3.43 12.29
C GLU A 195 -8.85 3.75 12.70
N ILE A 196 -7.94 2.82 12.44
CA ILE A 196 -6.52 2.99 12.79
C ILE A 196 -5.93 4.14 11.98
N LEU A 197 -6.10 4.14 10.64
CA LEU A 197 -5.59 5.19 9.77
C LEU A 197 -6.18 6.55 10.13
N PHE A 198 -7.49 6.64 10.34
CA PHE A 198 -8.18 7.88 10.69
C PHE A 198 -7.62 8.47 11.99
N LYS A 199 -7.52 7.65 13.05
CA LYS A 199 -7.00 8.09 14.35
C LYS A 199 -5.56 8.59 14.26
N LEU A 200 -4.68 7.84 13.58
CA LEU A 200 -3.27 8.20 13.46
C LEU A 200 -3.09 9.45 12.60
N LYS A 201 -3.83 9.52 11.48
CA LYS A 201 -3.80 10.67 10.57
C LYS A 201 -4.22 11.95 11.27
N ILE A 202 -5.39 11.97 11.92
CA ILE A 202 -5.89 13.17 12.62
C ILE A 202 -4.90 13.65 13.66
N LYS A 203 -4.43 12.77 14.54
CA LYS A 203 -3.51 13.15 15.61
C LYS A 203 -2.20 13.72 15.09
N THR A 204 -1.69 13.20 13.98
CA THR A 204 -0.46 13.72 13.38
C THR A 204 -0.72 15.03 12.64
N LEU A 205 -1.85 15.13 11.92
CA LEU A 205 -2.22 16.37 11.21
C LEU A 205 -2.52 17.53 12.17
N ASP A 206 -3.13 17.27 13.35
CA ASP A 206 -3.33 18.28 14.39
C ASP A 206 -1.97 18.87 14.84
N ALA A 207 -0.98 18.01 15.08
CA ALA A 207 0.36 18.46 15.42
C ALA A 207 1.01 19.29 14.29
N ILE A 208 0.90 18.82 13.04
CA ILE A 208 1.44 19.51 11.87
C ILE A 208 0.76 20.87 11.68
N LYS A 209 -0.56 20.94 11.84
CA LYS A 209 -1.31 22.20 11.74
C LYS A 209 -0.82 23.22 12.76
N ASN A 210 -0.59 22.81 14.01
CA ASN A 210 -0.05 23.71 15.03
C ASN A 210 1.35 24.22 14.67
N ILE A 211 2.22 23.35 14.12
CA ILE A 211 3.53 23.76 13.64
C ILE A 211 3.40 24.78 12.50
N CYS A 212 2.57 24.51 11.50
CA CYS A 212 2.38 25.40 10.35
C CYS A 212 1.81 26.77 10.75
N ASN A 213 0.96 26.83 11.79
CA ASN A 213 0.45 28.09 12.32
C ASN A 213 1.57 28.97 12.91
N HIS A 214 2.58 28.37 13.55
CA HIS A 214 3.71 29.09 14.16
C HIS A 214 4.84 29.32 13.14
N TYR A 215 5.03 28.39 12.20
CA TYR A 215 6.10 28.38 11.21
C TYR A 215 5.55 28.11 9.80
N PRO A 216 4.89 29.09 9.16
CA PRO A 216 4.14 28.88 7.90
C PRO A 216 4.98 28.36 6.72
N THR A 217 6.28 28.65 6.71
CA THR A 217 7.20 28.24 5.63
C THR A 217 7.88 26.90 5.88
N LEU A 218 7.76 26.34 7.10
CA LEU A 218 8.42 25.10 7.46
C LEU A 218 7.71 23.90 6.84
N LYS A 219 8.46 23.08 6.11
CA LYS A 219 7.93 21.83 5.54
C LYS A 219 8.23 20.66 6.48
N LEU A 220 7.25 19.79 6.67
CA LEU A 220 7.38 18.62 7.53
C LEU A 220 8.59 17.74 7.15
N CYS A 221 8.86 17.57 5.85
CA CYS A 221 9.98 16.77 5.36
C CYS A 221 11.38 17.37 5.64
N GLU A 222 11.44 18.63 6.05
CA GLU A 222 12.69 19.33 6.39
C GLU A 222 13.04 19.21 7.89
N ILE A 223 12.08 18.76 8.72
CA ILE A 223 12.28 18.63 10.16
C ILE A 223 13.16 17.42 10.47
N LYS A 224 14.31 17.69 11.11
CA LYS A 224 15.22 16.62 11.55
C LYS A 224 14.79 16.04 12.90
N GLU A 225 15.18 14.80 13.17
CA GLU A 225 14.87 14.13 14.44
C GLU A 225 15.40 14.89 15.67
N SER A 226 16.56 15.55 15.54
CA SER A 226 17.17 16.38 16.60
C SER A 226 16.32 17.60 16.97
N GLN A 227 15.51 18.10 16.05
CA GLN A 227 14.68 19.31 16.24
C GLN A 227 13.29 19.00 16.82
N VAL A 228 12.92 17.72 16.95
CA VAL A 228 11.55 17.35 17.36
C VAL A 228 11.14 17.98 18.69
N ASN A 229 12.05 18.10 19.63
CA ASN A 229 11.75 18.66 20.95
C ASN A 229 11.52 20.18 20.93
N ASP A 230 12.00 20.89 19.90
CA ASP A 230 11.81 22.34 19.74
C ASP A 230 10.31 22.68 19.52
N PHE A 231 9.51 21.70 19.08
CA PHE A 231 8.08 21.85 18.84
C PHE A 231 7.22 21.42 20.02
N ARG A 232 7.81 21.04 21.16
CA ARG A 232 7.06 20.44 22.26
C ARG A 232 6.03 21.37 22.89
N GLU A 233 6.32 22.66 22.94
CA GLU A 233 5.43 23.65 23.58
C GLU A 233 4.25 24.05 22.70
N ILE A 234 4.35 23.85 21.38
CA ILE A 234 3.31 24.22 20.41
C ILE A 234 2.44 23.05 19.98
N ILE A 235 2.77 21.82 20.39
CA ILE A 235 2.00 20.61 20.08
C ILE A 235 1.43 20.04 21.38
N ASP A 236 0.14 19.70 21.38
CA ASP A 236 -0.46 19.02 22.52
C ASP A 236 0.21 17.66 22.78
N GLU A 237 0.29 17.25 24.05
CA GLU A 237 1.01 16.06 24.46
C GLU A 237 0.47 14.76 23.81
N LYS A 238 -0.84 14.70 23.53
CA LYS A 238 -1.45 13.52 22.89
C LYS A 238 -1.04 13.41 21.43
N SER A 239 -0.85 14.52 20.72
CA SER A 239 -0.43 14.57 19.31
C SER A 239 1.09 14.50 19.16
N PHE A 240 1.86 15.01 20.12
CA PHE A 240 3.32 15.06 20.09
C PHE A 240 3.97 13.68 19.87
N LYS A 241 3.45 12.62 20.49
CA LYS A 241 3.98 11.26 20.30
C LYS A 241 3.84 10.77 18.87
N TYR A 242 2.76 11.14 18.16
CA TYR A 242 2.51 10.76 16.76
C TYR A 242 3.39 11.57 15.81
N PHE A 243 3.55 12.87 16.08
CA PHE A 243 4.50 13.72 15.39
C PHE A 243 5.92 13.17 15.50
N LYS A 244 6.38 12.87 16.72
CA LYS A 244 7.68 12.26 16.97
C LYS A 244 7.86 10.92 16.26
N ALA A 245 6.80 10.11 16.15
CA ALA A 245 6.83 8.86 15.40
C ALA A 245 6.97 9.11 13.90
N ALA A 246 6.23 10.10 13.35
CA ALA A 246 6.29 10.44 11.93
C ALA A 246 7.69 10.93 11.52
N ILE A 247 8.29 11.86 12.29
CA ILE A 247 9.64 12.36 12.01
C ILE A 247 10.69 11.24 12.14
N LYS A 248 10.55 10.36 13.15
CA LYS A 248 11.45 9.20 13.29
C LYS A 248 11.36 8.24 12.11
N ASN A 249 10.13 7.90 11.67
CA ASN A 249 9.92 7.04 10.51
C ASN A 249 10.48 7.71 9.23
N HIS A 250 10.29 9.02 9.08
CA HIS A 250 10.84 9.78 7.96
C HIS A 250 12.37 9.70 7.94
N SER A 251 13.05 9.95 9.06
CA SER A 251 14.50 9.79 9.18
C SER A 251 14.97 8.39 8.78
N ILE A 252 14.30 7.33 9.27
CA ILE A 252 14.63 5.95 8.91
C ILE A 252 14.41 5.69 7.40
N THR A 253 13.38 6.30 6.81
CA THR A 253 13.10 6.15 5.37
C THR A 253 14.21 6.80 4.52
N LEU A 254 14.70 7.97 4.92
CA LEU A 254 15.82 8.64 4.24
C LEU A 254 17.14 7.88 4.43
N ASP A 255 17.41 7.34 5.62
CA ASP A 255 18.58 6.49 5.86
C ASP A 255 18.54 5.24 4.98
N ALA A 256 17.35 4.64 4.81
CA ALA A 256 17.15 3.48 3.95
C ALA A 256 17.31 3.84 2.47
N LEU A 257 16.82 5.00 2.03
CA LEU A 257 17.03 5.50 0.67
C LEU A 257 18.53 5.66 0.38
N SER A 258 19.24 6.35 1.26
CA SER A 258 20.69 6.56 1.13
C SER A 258 21.47 5.24 1.05
N GLU A 259 21.02 4.21 1.77
CA GLU A 259 21.65 2.88 1.69
C GLU A 259 21.30 2.16 0.39
N LEU A 260 20.04 2.25 -0.06
CA LEU A 260 19.57 1.61 -1.30
C LEU A 260 20.18 2.21 -2.57
N GLU A 261 20.60 3.47 -2.53
CA GLU A 261 21.24 4.17 -3.66
C GLU A 261 22.72 3.85 -3.83
N LYS A 262 23.33 3.10 -2.94
CA LYS A 262 24.72 2.66 -3.08
C LYS A 262 24.85 1.61 -4.18
N ASP A 263 26.00 1.54 -4.80
CA ASP A 263 26.31 0.49 -5.79
C ASP A 263 26.15 -0.93 -5.21
N LYS A 264 26.49 -1.09 -3.93
CA LYS A 264 26.36 -2.35 -3.17
C LYS A 264 25.68 -2.07 -1.83
N PRO A 265 24.33 -2.08 -1.79
CA PRO A 265 23.60 -1.87 -0.56
C PRO A 265 23.86 -2.98 0.46
N ASP A 266 24.04 -2.60 1.72
CA ASP A 266 24.19 -3.56 2.84
C ASP A 266 22.80 -4.06 3.30
N LEU A 267 22.49 -5.31 2.97
CA LEU A 267 21.23 -5.96 3.33
C LEU A 267 21.02 -6.04 4.85
N ILE A 268 22.09 -6.25 5.62
CA ILE A 268 21.99 -6.34 7.09
C ILE A 268 21.67 -4.97 7.69
N LYS A 269 22.28 -3.91 7.16
CA LYS A 269 21.98 -2.54 7.56
C LYS A 269 20.54 -2.16 7.22
N LEU A 270 20.07 -2.50 6.01
CA LEU A 270 18.68 -2.30 5.59
C LEU A 270 17.71 -3.10 6.48
N GLY A 271 18.03 -4.34 6.82
CA GLY A 271 17.26 -5.14 7.78
C GLY A 271 17.18 -4.49 9.16
N LYS A 272 18.30 -3.95 9.67
CA LYS A 272 18.31 -3.21 10.94
C LYS A 272 17.46 -1.94 10.88
N LEU A 273 17.45 -1.21 9.76
CA LEU A 273 16.57 -0.06 9.57
C LEU A 273 15.10 -0.47 9.54
N MET A 274 14.77 -1.58 8.89
CA MET A 274 13.42 -2.16 8.88
C MET A 274 12.94 -2.52 10.30
N ILE A 275 13.81 -3.11 11.12
CA ILE A 275 13.52 -3.40 12.53
C ILE A 275 13.32 -2.11 13.33
N LYS A 276 14.15 -1.09 13.12
CA LYS A 276 13.96 0.23 13.76
C LYS A 276 12.59 0.82 13.39
N HIS A 277 12.21 0.75 12.12
CA HIS A 277 10.91 1.18 11.64
C HIS A 277 9.78 0.40 12.32
N HIS A 278 9.85 -0.95 12.34
CA HIS A 278 8.89 -1.78 13.07
C HIS A 278 8.74 -1.37 14.53
N ASN A 279 9.83 -1.08 15.23
CA ASN A 279 9.81 -0.66 16.62
C ASN A 279 9.06 0.68 16.82
N VAL A 280 9.12 1.61 15.86
CA VAL A 280 8.29 2.82 15.90
C VAL A 280 6.82 2.47 15.73
N LEU A 281 6.48 1.63 14.75
CA LEU A 281 5.11 1.17 14.50
C LEU A 281 4.52 0.44 15.72
N LYS A 282 5.30 -0.43 16.36
CA LYS A 282 4.90 -1.19 17.54
C LYS A 282 4.77 -0.30 18.79
N ASN A 283 5.85 0.40 19.15
CA ASN A 283 5.98 1.02 20.47
C ASN A 283 5.37 2.42 20.54
N ARG A 284 5.39 3.20 19.43
CA ARG A 284 4.87 4.57 19.38
C ARG A 284 3.48 4.63 18.80
N LEU A 285 3.25 4.01 17.64
CA LEU A 285 1.94 4.00 16.99
C LEU A 285 1.01 2.91 17.55
N ARG A 286 1.56 1.86 18.18
CA ARG A 286 0.82 0.75 18.81
C ARG A 286 -0.12 0.04 17.84
N ILE A 287 0.39 -0.23 16.62
CA ILE A 287 -0.42 -0.86 15.55
C ILE A 287 -0.16 -2.36 15.41
N THR A 288 0.63 -2.97 16.28
CA THR A 288 0.80 -4.44 16.32
C THR A 288 -0.24 -5.10 17.22
N VAL A 289 -0.40 -6.40 17.04
CA VAL A 289 -1.25 -7.26 17.87
C VAL A 289 -0.43 -8.46 18.37
N PRO A 290 -0.82 -9.12 19.47
CA PRO A 290 0.01 -10.19 20.07
C PRO A 290 0.39 -11.31 19.11
N LYS A 291 -0.46 -11.65 18.13
CA LYS A 291 -0.13 -12.67 17.12
C LYS A 291 0.99 -12.21 16.20
N ILE A 292 0.95 -10.95 15.74
CA ILE A 292 2.02 -10.33 14.93
C ILE A 292 3.34 -10.33 15.70
N ASP A 293 3.31 -9.95 16.98
CA ASP A 293 4.52 -9.93 17.81
C ASP A 293 5.15 -11.32 17.94
N ARG A 294 4.34 -12.36 18.22
CA ARG A 294 4.83 -13.75 18.27
C ARG A 294 5.40 -14.24 16.93
N MET A 295 4.77 -13.87 15.81
CA MET A 295 5.29 -14.21 14.47
C MET A 295 6.67 -13.58 14.23
N ILE A 296 6.84 -12.33 14.64
CA ILE A 296 8.12 -11.60 14.55
C ILE A 296 9.19 -12.21 15.45
N ASP A 297 8.85 -12.53 16.70
CA ASP A 297 9.78 -13.18 17.62
C ASP A 297 10.27 -14.54 17.08
N LEU A 298 9.37 -15.29 16.46
CA LEU A 298 9.70 -16.55 15.80
C LEU A 298 10.65 -16.32 14.60
N ALA A 299 10.37 -15.35 13.75
CA ALA A 299 11.22 -15.03 12.61
C ALA A 299 12.62 -14.59 13.05
N LYS A 300 12.70 -13.73 14.07
CA LYS A 300 13.96 -13.30 14.70
C LYS A 300 14.76 -14.48 15.23
N LYS A 301 14.12 -15.38 16.02
CA LYS A 301 14.76 -16.57 16.60
C LYS A 301 15.34 -17.49 15.52
N ASN A 302 14.73 -17.52 14.35
CA ASN A 302 15.12 -18.38 13.23
C ASN A 302 16.03 -17.67 12.21
N GLY A 303 16.67 -16.55 12.55
CA GLY A 303 17.72 -15.94 11.74
C GLY A 303 17.23 -14.92 10.70
N ALA A 304 16.03 -14.36 10.86
CA ALA A 304 15.62 -13.21 10.06
C ALA A 304 16.50 -11.98 10.39
N TYR A 305 17.07 -11.34 9.36
CA TYR A 305 17.88 -10.13 9.53
C TYR A 305 17.07 -8.84 9.41
N GLY A 306 15.83 -8.92 8.89
CA GLY A 306 14.90 -7.81 8.81
C GLY A 306 13.45 -8.31 8.91
N TYR A 307 12.61 -7.56 9.58
CA TYR A 307 11.19 -7.87 9.72
C TYR A 307 10.40 -6.64 10.11
N LYS A 308 9.13 -6.60 9.72
CA LYS A 308 8.17 -5.57 10.15
C LYS A 308 6.72 -5.99 9.87
N ILE A 309 5.78 -5.39 10.58
CA ILE A 309 4.38 -5.36 10.17
C ILE A 309 4.23 -4.53 8.90
N ILE A 310 3.31 -4.88 8.01
CA ILE A 310 3.02 -4.14 6.78
C ILE A 310 1.55 -3.73 6.66
N GLY A 311 1.34 -2.58 6.00
CA GLY A 311 0.03 -1.96 5.83
C GLY A 311 -0.43 -1.19 7.06
N SER A 312 -1.76 -1.01 7.21
CA SER A 312 -2.34 -0.17 8.27
C SER A 312 -2.09 -0.64 9.71
N GLY A 313 -1.70 -1.90 9.91
CA GLY A 313 -1.59 -2.49 11.25
C GLY A 313 -2.91 -3.03 11.78
N GLY A 314 -2.95 -3.32 13.08
CA GLY A 314 -4.12 -3.92 13.73
C GLY A 314 -4.37 -5.40 13.38
N GLY A 315 -3.44 -6.04 12.70
CA GLY A 315 -3.51 -7.38 12.13
C GLY A 315 -2.85 -7.44 10.75
N GLY A 316 -3.30 -8.32 9.87
CA GLY A 316 -2.75 -8.51 8.53
C GLY A 316 -1.40 -9.20 8.53
N SER A 317 -0.42 -8.72 7.75
CA SER A 317 0.81 -9.47 7.47
C SER A 317 2.06 -8.87 8.08
N ILE A 318 3.08 -9.70 8.15
CA ILE A 318 4.47 -9.29 8.37
C ILE A 318 5.30 -9.54 7.12
N LEU A 319 6.30 -8.70 6.92
CA LEU A 319 7.39 -8.88 5.97
C LEU A 319 8.60 -9.40 6.72
N ILE A 320 9.26 -10.41 6.16
CA ILE A 320 10.46 -11.02 6.73
C ILE A 320 11.54 -11.08 5.66
N LEU A 321 12.73 -10.65 6.03
CA LEU A 321 13.96 -10.76 5.25
C LEU A 321 14.89 -11.77 5.92
N ALA A 322 15.25 -12.82 5.21
CA ALA A 322 16.13 -13.87 5.72
C ALA A 322 16.97 -14.45 4.58
N GLU A 323 18.18 -14.90 4.90
CA GLU A 323 18.98 -15.69 3.97
C GLU A 323 18.23 -16.99 3.59
N ASN A 324 18.45 -17.47 2.37
CA ASN A 324 17.74 -18.64 1.83
C ASN A 324 17.79 -19.86 2.74
N LYS A 325 18.94 -20.08 3.42
CA LYS A 325 19.13 -21.22 4.35
C LYS A 325 18.18 -21.20 5.56
N PHE A 326 17.69 -20.01 5.97
CA PHE A 326 16.80 -19.87 7.14
C PHE A 326 15.31 -19.83 6.74
N GLN A 327 15.01 -19.51 5.47
CA GLN A 327 13.63 -19.25 5.02
C GLN A 327 12.71 -20.45 5.24
N GLN A 328 13.17 -21.66 4.90
CA GLN A 328 12.34 -22.86 5.00
C GLN A 328 11.96 -23.15 6.46
N LYS A 329 12.91 -22.97 7.39
CA LYS A 329 12.65 -23.13 8.83
C LYS A 329 11.65 -22.10 9.34
N ILE A 330 11.82 -20.83 8.97
CA ILE A 330 10.89 -19.74 9.33
C ILE A 330 9.47 -20.09 8.86
N ILE A 331 9.30 -20.48 7.59
CA ILE A 331 8.02 -20.84 7.01
C ILE A 331 7.39 -22.03 7.73
N SER A 332 8.18 -23.09 7.97
CA SER A 332 7.70 -24.29 8.68
C SER A 332 7.21 -23.97 10.08
N ASP A 333 7.98 -23.18 10.83
CA ASP A 333 7.64 -22.85 12.21
C ASP A 333 6.46 -21.87 12.30
N LEU A 334 6.31 -20.95 11.34
CA LEU A 334 5.10 -20.12 11.21
C LEU A 334 3.86 -20.96 10.91
N LYS A 335 3.97 -21.99 10.04
CA LYS A 335 2.86 -22.91 9.76
C LYS A 335 2.46 -23.69 11.03
N LYS A 336 3.43 -24.19 11.82
CA LYS A 336 3.15 -24.85 13.10
C LYS A 336 2.45 -23.91 14.10
N MET A 337 2.67 -22.61 14.00
CA MET A 337 1.99 -21.60 14.81
C MET A 337 0.56 -21.27 14.30
N GLY A 338 0.07 -21.95 13.25
CA GLY A 338 -1.25 -21.73 12.67
C GLY A 338 -1.31 -20.54 11.70
N VAL A 339 -0.19 -20.19 11.07
CA VAL A 339 -0.14 -19.19 10.00
C VAL A 339 -0.25 -19.92 8.67
N ASN A 340 -1.43 -19.90 8.04
CA ASN A 340 -1.71 -20.70 6.84
C ASN A 340 -1.40 -19.97 5.55
N GLN A 341 -1.48 -18.63 5.54
CA GLN A 341 -1.22 -17.81 4.36
C GLN A 341 0.20 -17.24 4.42
N ILE A 342 1.13 -17.94 3.80
CA ILE A 342 2.54 -17.54 3.69
C ILE A 342 2.93 -17.62 2.22
N ILE A 343 3.50 -16.55 1.68
CA ILE A 343 4.05 -16.51 0.33
C ILE A 343 5.51 -16.11 0.35
N LYS A 344 6.27 -16.67 -0.60
CA LYS A 344 7.51 -16.10 -1.08
C LYS A 344 7.21 -15.24 -2.29
N SER A 345 7.84 -14.10 -2.38
CA SER A 345 7.57 -13.15 -3.45
C SER A 345 8.83 -12.37 -3.79
N ASN A 346 8.91 -11.91 -5.02
CA ASN A 346 9.97 -11.05 -5.50
C ASN A 346 9.42 -9.72 -5.97
N GLU A 347 10.31 -8.79 -6.24
CA GLU A 347 9.98 -7.55 -6.94
C GLU A 347 9.35 -7.86 -8.30
N SER A 348 8.38 -7.05 -8.69
CA SER A 348 7.59 -7.23 -9.89
C SER A 348 7.49 -5.94 -10.69
N PRO A 349 7.40 -5.99 -12.03
CA PRO A 349 6.95 -4.85 -12.81
C PRO A 349 5.54 -4.41 -12.36
N GLY A 350 5.13 -3.22 -12.76
CA GLY A 350 3.82 -2.68 -12.47
C GLY A 350 2.70 -3.38 -13.24
N ILE A 351 1.76 -2.59 -13.71
CA ILE A 351 0.64 -3.11 -14.52
C ILE A 351 1.19 -3.85 -15.73
N LEU A 352 0.69 -5.06 -15.94
CA LEU A 352 0.98 -5.88 -17.10
C LEU A 352 -0.22 -5.94 -18.03
N ASP A 353 0.06 -5.85 -19.31
CA ASP A 353 -0.88 -6.01 -20.40
C ASP A 353 -0.54 -7.31 -21.16
N LEU A 354 -1.51 -8.14 -21.38
CA LEU A 354 -1.37 -9.41 -22.10
C LEU A 354 -2.43 -9.52 -23.19
#